data_2985a05c27f0d9d9675805f653f116ef
#
_entry.id   2985a05c27f0d9d9675805f653f116ef
#
_cell.length_a   1.000
_cell.length_b   1.000
_cell.length_c   1.000
_cell.angle_alpha   90.00
_cell.angle_beta   90.00
_cell.angle_gamma   90.00
#
_symmetry.space_group_name_H-M   'P 1'
#
loop_
_entity.id
_entity.type
_entity.pdbx_description
1 polymer ?
#
loop_
_entity_poly.entity_id
_entity_poly.type
_entity_poly.pdbx_seq_one_letter_code
_entity_poly.pdbx_strand_id
1 'polypeptide(L)'
;MREGAARCPSCSQSPHYEAVVARCAQERAALATPLNRGIEGQKALVGRVHEWITYPPSPQKWMGRRVWKFVLIAMGLLIATTVARAESPLVIEVGKFSSGTIGQAMTDGWKPLTFKKIPKHTSYELVKDGGVTIVKAVSEASASGLIKPVVIDPKEYPIVRWRWKIDNLLQRSDVALKEGDDFPARLYITFEYDPDKVSFAKKLKFKAGQALFGDIPIAALNYIWETKTPVGTIVENAYTDFAKMVIVESGTQKVGMWIDEERNIYEDYKKAFGEEPPMINAVAIMSDTDNTKEQATAYYGDIVFQKSVKASSR
;
A
#
# COMPACT_ATOMS: atom_id res chain seq x y z
N MET A 1 -26.98 -2.76 48.49
CA MET A 1 -28.16 -2.17 47.80
C MET A 1 -27.64 -1.71 46.45
N ARG A 2 -27.76 -2.51 45.42
CA ARG A 2 -28.78 -2.56 44.35
C ARG A 2 -28.87 -1.18 43.68
N GLU A 3 -28.37 -1.04 42.48
CA GLU A 3 -28.84 -1.31 41.11
C GLU A 3 -29.29 -0.04 40.38
N GLY A 4 -29.01 0.00 39.12
CA GLY A 4 -29.69 0.82 38.15
C GLY A 4 -29.00 0.99 36.82
N ALA A 5 -28.84 -0.08 36.03
CA ALA A 5 -28.47 0.05 34.63
C ALA A 5 -29.71 0.42 33.81
N ALA A 6 -29.77 1.64 33.31
CA ALA A 6 -30.82 2.08 32.40
C ALA A 6 -30.55 1.56 30.97
N ARG A 7 -31.37 0.62 30.50
CA ARG A 7 -31.47 0.19 29.09
C ARG A 7 -32.18 1.27 28.28
N CYS A 8 -31.61 1.67 27.18
CA CYS A 8 -32.25 2.51 26.18
C CYS A 8 -33.19 1.69 25.28
N PRO A 9 -34.53 1.96 25.21
CA PRO A 9 -35.47 1.09 24.50
C PRO A 9 -35.65 1.34 23.01
N SER A 10 -34.79 2.08 22.33
CA SER A 10 -35.05 2.51 20.96
C SER A 10 -34.15 1.95 19.85
N CYS A 11 -33.30 0.93 20.15
CA CYS A 11 -32.39 0.36 19.15
C CYS A 11 -32.72 -1.04 18.62
N SER A 12 -33.93 -1.57 18.84
CA SER A 12 -34.27 -2.95 18.46
C SER A 12 -35.45 -3.08 17.50
N GLN A 13 -35.55 -2.26 16.46
CA GLN A 13 -36.48 -2.54 15.34
C GLN A 13 -36.02 -1.82 14.07
N SER A 14 -35.07 -2.44 13.38
CA SER A 14 -34.81 -2.14 11.96
C SER A 14 -34.76 -3.46 11.17
N PRO A 15 -35.65 -3.67 10.19
CA PRO A 15 -35.67 -4.89 9.36
C PRO A 15 -34.37 -5.14 8.60
N HIS A 16 -33.50 -4.14 8.47
CA HIS A 16 -32.21 -4.27 7.81
C HIS A 16 -31.14 -4.99 8.65
N TYR A 17 -31.26 -4.98 9.98
CA TYR A 17 -30.26 -5.63 10.84
C TYR A 17 -30.43 -7.16 10.86
N GLU A 18 -31.66 -7.65 10.88
CA GLU A 18 -31.93 -9.11 10.81
C GLU A 18 -31.56 -9.71 9.46
N ALA A 19 -31.74 -8.97 8.37
CA ALA A 19 -31.36 -9.43 7.02
C ALA A 19 -29.82 -9.57 6.85
N VAL A 20 -29.04 -8.68 7.48
CA VAL A 20 -27.57 -8.75 7.44
C VAL A 20 -27.06 -9.90 8.30
N VAL A 21 -27.66 -10.15 9.48
CA VAL A 21 -27.26 -11.26 10.36
C VAL A 21 -27.62 -12.61 9.75
N ALA A 22 -28.80 -12.71 9.08
CA ALA A 22 -29.21 -13.92 8.36
C ALA A 22 -28.28 -14.23 7.18
N ARG A 23 -27.82 -13.22 6.45
CA ARG A 23 -26.91 -13.40 5.31
C ARG A 23 -25.53 -13.86 5.73
N CYS A 24 -24.99 -13.32 6.82
CA CYS A 24 -23.72 -13.79 7.41
C CYS A 24 -23.80 -15.22 7.96
N ALA A 25 -24.96 -15.64 8.47
CA ALA A 25 -25.16 -17.01 8.94
C ALA A 25 -25.25 -18.01 7.76
N GLN A 26 -25.87 -17.63 6.65
CA GLN A 26 -25.94 -18.45 5.42
C GLN A 26 -24.57 -18.61 4.75
N GLU A 27 -23.75 -17.57 4.70
CA GLU A 27 -22.40 -17.65 4.14
C GLU A 27 -21.45 -18.50 5.01
N ARG A 28 -21.61 -18.49 6.33
CA ARG A 28 -20.89 -19.41 7.22
C ARG A 28 -21.33 -20.87 7.09
N ALA A 29 -22.59 -21.13 6.80
CA ALA A 29 -23.09 -22.49 6.59
C ALA A 29 -22.64 -23.08 5.23
N ALA A 30 -22.46 -22.24 4.21
CA ALA A 30 -21.92 -22.65 2.90
C ALA A 30 -20.43 -23.03 2.93
N LEU A 31 -19.66 -22.51 3.89
CA LEU A 31 -18.26 -22.83 4.09
C LEU A 31 -18.00 -24.02 5.01
N ALA A 32 -19.05 -24.60 5.62
CA ALA A 32 -18.97 -25.70 6.58
C ALA A 32 -19.43 -27.07 6.03
N THR A 33 -19.58 -27.24 4.72
CA THR A 33 -19.86 -28.55 4.13
C THR A 33 -18.55 -29.33 3.98
N PRO A 34 -18.37 -30.47 4.66
CA PRO A 34 -17.14 -31.23 4.57
C PRO A 34 -17.01 -31.88 3.19
N LEU A 35 -15.83 -31.72 2.62
CA LEU A 35 -15.30 -32.44 1.45
C LEU A 35 -15.24 -33.96 1.74
N ASN A 36 -16.38 -34.65 1.78
CA ASN A 36 -16.41 -36.09 2.04
C ASN A 36 -17.23 -36.89 0.99
N ARG A 37 -17.33 -36.42 -0.26
CA ARG A 37 -17.91 -37.17 -1.38
C ARG A 37 -16.92 -37.58 -2.49
N GLY A 38 -15.61 -37.36 -2.28
CA GLY A 38 -14.58 -37.68 -3.29
C GLY A 38 -13.88 -39.02 -3.12
N ILE A 39 -14.06 -39.72 -2.01
CA ILE A 39 -13.23 -40.91 -1.71
C ILE A 39 -13.90 -42.24 -2.10
N GLU A 40 -15.21 -42.32 -2.17
CA GLU A 40 -15.88 -43.56 -2.57
C GLU A 40 -15.84 -43.85 -4.10
N GLY A 41 -15.74 -42.83 -4.92
CA GLY A 41 -15.60 -43.00 -6.39
C GLY A 41 -14.23 -43.50 -6.84
N GLN A 42 -13.18 -43.28 -6.06
CA GLN A 42 -11.82 -43.72 -6.39
C GLN A 42 -11.54 -45.18 -6.02
N LYS A 43 -12.27 -45.75 -5.03
CA LYS A 43 -12.07 -47.15 -4.64
C LYS A 43 -12.67 -48.14 -5.67
N ALA A 44 -13.67 -47.71 -6.45
CA ALA A 44 -14.26 -48.55 -7.51
C ALA A 44 -13.40 -48.60 -8.77
N LEU A 45 -12.51 -47.63 -9.00
CA LEU A 45 -11.64 -47.61 -10.19
C LEU A 45 -10.32 -48.38 -9.97
N VAL A 46 -9.89 -48.52 -8.74
CA VAL A 46 -8.63 -49.25 -8.38
C VAL A 46 -8.85 -50.77 -8.45
N GLY A 47 -10.08 -51.28 -8.27
CA GLY A 47 -10.39 -52.70 -8.28
C GLY A 47 -10.45 -53.37 -9.66
N ARG A 48 -10.42 -52.62 -10.75
CA ARG A 48 -10.56 -53.19 -12.13
C ARG A 48 -9.27 -53.15 -12.95
N VAL A 49 -8.18 -52.65 -12.45
CA VAL A 49 -6.89 -52.59 -13.18
C VAL A 49 -5.93 -53.74 -12.79
N HIS A 50 -6.36 -54.58 -11.83
CA HIS A 50 -5.45 -55.65 -11.33
C HIS A 50 -5.43 -56.94 -12.17
N GLU A 51 -6.17 -57.02 -13.27
CA GLU A 51 -6.29 -58.32 -14.02
C GLU A 51 -5.49 -58.45 -15.31
N TRP A 52 -4.76 -57.38 -15.72
CA TRP A 52 -4.03 -57.44 -17.03
C TRP A 52 -2.56 -57.02 -17.02
N ILE A 53 -1.90 -56.91 -15.86
CA ILE A 53 -0.48 -56.66 -15.82
C ILE A 53 0.22 -57.94 -15.36
N THR A 54 0.51 -58.83 -16.28
CA THR A 54 1.53 -59.88 -16.09
C THR A 54 2.89 -59.20 -16.11
N TYR A 55 3.48 -59.04 -14.92
CA TYR A 55 4.84 -58.57 -14.80
C TYR A 55 5.82 -59.56 -15.44
N PRO A 56 6.73 -59.12 -16.34
CA PRO A 56 7.84 -59.97 -16.74
C PRO A 56 8.70 -60.28 -15.50
N PRO A 57 9.33 -61.46 -15.45
CA PRO A 57 10.14 -61.84 -14.31
C PRO A 57 11.22 -60.80 -14.04
N SER A 58 11.30 -60.38 -12.79
CA SER A 58 12.22 -59.34 -12.33
C SER A 58 13.67 -59.62 -12.71
N PRO A 59 14.42 -58.66 -13.25
CA PRO A 59 15.84 -58.81 -13.54
C PRO A 59 16.71 -58.71 -12.27
N GLN A 60 16.35 -59.48 -11.24
CA GLN A 60 17.00 -59.36 -9.91
C GLN A 60 18.31 -60.16 -9.77
N LYS A 61 18.96 -60.59 -10.87
CA LYS A 61 20.20 -61.35 -10.74
C LYS A 61 21.48 -60.72 -11.28
N TRP A 62 21.46 -59.48 -11.82
CA TRP A 62 22.69 -58.97 -12.48
C TRP A 62 23.16 -57.56 -12.06
N MET A 63 22.53 -56.91 -11.10
CA MET A 63 23.06 -55.63 -10.62
C MET A 63 23.40 -55.71 -9.14
N GLY A 64 24.70 -55.78 -8.87
CA GLY A 64 25.21 -55.86 -7.50
C GLY A 64 24.78 -54.65 -6.65
N ARG A 65 24.60 -54.86 -5.35
CA ARG A 65 24.17 -53.88 -4.33
C ARG A 65 24.90 -52.52 -4.35
N ARG A 66 26.02 -52.45 -5.06
CA ARG A 66 26.83 -51.21 -5.22
C ARG A 66 26.24 -50.27 -6.27
N VAL A 67 25.64 -50.77 -7.34
CA VAL A 67 25.10 -49.96 -8.44
C VAL A 67 23.82 -49.23 -7.97
N TRP A 68 22.99 -49.86 -7.16
CA TRP A 68 21.79 -49.22 -6.59
C TRP A 68 22.11 -48.02 -5.68
N LYS A 69 23.21 -48.07 -4.95
CA LYS A 69 23.65 -46.94 -4.11
C LYS A 69 24.07 -45.75 -4.96
N PHE A 70 24.68 -45.95 -6.10
CA PHE A 70 25.05 -44.88 -7.02
C PHE A 70 23.86 -44.27 -7.76
N VAL A 71 22.85 -45.08 -8.12
CA VAL A 71 21.60 -44.59 -8.74
C VAL A 71 20.78 -43.76 -7.75
N LEU A 72 20.68 -44.16 -6.49
CA LEU A 72 19.98 -43.38 -5.46
C LEU A 72 20.74 -42.10 -5.09
N ILE A 73 22.07 -42.12 -5.09
CA ILE A 73 22.89 -40.92 -4.86
C ILE A 73 22.81 -40.00 -6.08
N ALA A 74 22.83 -40.51 -7.31
CA ALA A 74 22.65 -39.70 -8.51
C ALA A 74 21.26 -39.10 -8.64
N MET A 75 20.21 -39.85 -8.24
CA MET A 75 18.84 -39.31 -8.17
C MET A 75 18.65 -38.30 -7.03
N GLY A 76 19.33 -38.47 -5.89
CA GLY A 76 19.36 -37.49 -4.80
C GLY A 76 20.10 -36.20 -5.16
N LEU A 77 21.14 -36.29 -5.99
CA LEU A 77 21.89 -35.13 -6.51
C LEU A 77 21.15 -34.36 -7.63
N LEU A 78 20.28 -35.05 -8.39
CA LEU A 78 19.45 -34.40 -9.41
C LEU A 78 18.25 -33.67 -8.83
N ILE A 79 17.83 -33.95 -7.59
CA ILE A 79 16.74 -33.26 -6.89
C ILE A 79 17.28 -32.05 -6.10
N ALA A 80 18.58 -31.85 -6.01
CA ALA A 80 19.15 -30.56 -5.67
C ALA A 80 18.93 -29.56 -6.83
N THR A 81 17.70 -29.52 -7.36
CA THR A 81 17.25 -28.49 -8.27
C THR A 81 17.42 -27.18 -7.58
N THR A 82 18.29 -26.38 -8.07
CA THR A 82 18.37 -24.95 -7.91
C THR A 82 16.95 -24.41 -7.73
N VAL A 83 16.55 -24.13 -6.48
CA VAL A 83 15.51 -23.16 -6.22
C VAL A 83 16.12 -21.87 -6.74
N ALA A 84 15.88 -21.59 -8.02
CA ALA A 84 16.21 -20.31 -8.59
C ALA A 84 15.41 -19.30 -7.75
N ARG A 85 16.08 -18.68 -6.79
CA ARG A 85 15.54 -17.56 -6.04
C ARG A 85 15.29 -16.50 -7.09
N ALA A 86 14.03 -16.31 -7.46
CA ALA A 86 13.68 -15.23 -8.36
C ALA A 86 14.26 -13.95 -7.76
N GLU A 87 15.22 -13.34 -8.46
CA GLU A 87 15.73 -12.05 -8.03
C GLU A 87 14.56 -11.06 -8.03
N SER A 88 14.37 -10.37 -6.90
CA SER A 88 13.39 -9.32 -6.82
C SER A 88 13.71 -8.23 -7.85
N PRO A 89 12.69 -7.67 -8.52
CA PRO A 89 12.90 -6.69 -9.60
C PRO A 89 13.74 -5.51 -9.12
N LEU A 90 14.51 -4.89 -10.01
CA LEU A 90 15.31 -3.71 -9.66
C LEU A 90 14.43 -2.49 -9.38
N VAL A 91 13.23 -2.46 -9.97
CA VAL A 91 12.26 -1.37 -9.91
C VAL A 91 10.87 -1.92 -9.63
N ILE A 92 10.13 -1.26 -8.73
CA ILE A 92 8.71 -1.49 -8.48
C ILE A 92 7.93 -0.28 -9.01
N GLU A 93 7.10 -0.49 -10.03
CA GLU A 93 6.22 0.54 -10.58
C GLU A 93 4.95 0.63 -9.73
N VAL A 94 4.85 1.64 -8.87
CA VAL A 94 3.68 1.85 -8.01
C VAL A 94 2.61 2.66 -8.73
N GLY A 95 2.99 3.77 -9.34
CA GLY A 95 2.09 4.62 -10.14
C GLY A 95 2.57 4.67 -11.57
N LYS A 96 2.09 3.76 -12.42
CA LYS A 96 2.37 3.79 -13.87
C LYS A 96 1.25 4.54 -14.60
N PHE A 97 1.10 5.81 -14.28
CA PHE A 97 0.06 6.66 -14.86
C PHE A 97 0.24 6.85 -16.37
N SER A 98 1.51 6.81 -16.82
CA SER A 98 1.85 6.92 -18.25
C SER A 98 1.22 5.83 -19.12
N SER A 99 0.87 4.68 -18.55
CA SER A 99 0.15 3.59 -19.22
C SER A 99 -1.37 3.72 -19.18
N GLY A 100 -1.89 4.71 -18.44
CA GLY A 100 -3.33 4.91 -18.27
C GLY A 100 -4.01 5.46 -19.54
N THR A 101 -5.30 5.18 -19.66
CA THR A 101 -6.13 5.65 -20.79
C THR A 101 -7.04 6.77 -20.32
N ILE A 102 -7.06 7.88 -21.06
CA ILE A 102 -7.92 9.03 -20.77
C ILE A 102 -9.39 8.60 -20.79
N GLY A 103 -10.16 9.12 -19.82
CA GLY A 103 -11.60 8.81 -19.67
C GLY A 103 -11.88 7.46 -19.03
N GLN A 104 -10.86 6.69 -18.66
CA GLN A 104 -11.01 5.48 -17.86
C GLN A 104 -10.75 5.76 -16.38
N ALA A 105 -11.14 4.79 -15.53
CA ALA A 105 -10.81 4.83 -14.11
C ALA A 105 -9.30 4.87 -13.89
N MET A 106 -8.88 5.39 -12.73
CA MET A 106 -7.48 5.39 -12.32
C MET A 106 -6.84 4.02 -12.53
N THR A 107 -5.57 4.06 -12.92
CA THR A 107 -4.79 2.84 -13.16
C THR A 107 -4.71 1.97 -11.91
N ASP A 108 -4.60 0.73 -12.17
CA ASP A 108 -4.38 -0.47 -11.37
C ASP A 108 -4.15 -0.27 -9.85
N GLY A 109 -5.20 -0.56 -9.07
CA GLY A 109 -5.12 -0.59 -7.61
C GLY A 109 -5.19 0.77 -6.91
N TRP A 110 -5.22 1.89 -7.64
CA TRP A 110 -5.46 3.21 -7.05
C TRP A 110 -6.93 3.39 -6.70
N LYS A 111 -7.20 3.87 -5.49
CA LYS A 111 -8.53 4.07 -4.94
C LYS A 111 -8.69 5.50 -4.41
N PRO A 112 -9.89 6.07 -4.41
CA PRO A 112 -10.15 7.33 -3.72
C PRO A 112 -9.80 7.25 -2.22
N LEU A 113 -9.07 8.24 -1.73
CA LEU A 113 -8.81 8.49 -0.32
C LEU A 113 -9.65 9.70 0.10
N THR A 114 -10.70 9.48 0.87
CA THR A 114 -11.64 10.53 1.31
C THR A 114 -11.72 10.62 2.82
N PHE A 115 -12.10 11.77 3.33
CA PHE A 115 -12.19 12.06 4.76
C PHE A 115 -13.64 12.34 5.15
N LYS A 116 -14.16 11.64 6.16
CA LYS A 116 -15.58 11.74 6.59
C LYS A 116 -16.04 13.18 6.91
N LYS A 117 -15.12 14.01 7.39
CA LYS A 117 -15.42 15.39 7.79
C LYS A 117 -15.26 16.40 6.65
N ILE A 118 -14.75 16.00 5.50
CA ILE A 118 -14.49 16.86 4.35
C ILE A 118 -15.38 16.40 3.19
N PRO A 119 -16.55 17.04 3.01
CA PRO A 119 -17.52 16.58 2.00
C PRO A 119 -17.14 16.96 0.58
N LYS A 120 -16.31 17.99 0.39
CA LYS A 120 -15.87 18.43 -0.94
C LYS A 120 -14.52 17.77 -1.27
N HIS A 121 -14.49 17.04 -2.37
CA HIS A 121 -13.33 16.26 -2.79
C HIS A 121 -12.59 16.94 -3.91
N THR A 122 -11.28 16.80 -3.91
CA THR A 122 -10.40 17.13 -5.03
C THR A 122 -10.72 16.22 -6.22
N SER A 123 -10.79 16.78 -7.40
CA SER A 123 -10.99 16.05 -8.65
C SER A 123 -9.67 15.47 -9.15
N TYR A 124 -9.68 14.21 -9.59
CA TYR A 124 -8.54 13.51 -10.17
C TYR A 124 -8.93 12.92 -11.52
N GLU A 125 -8.18 13.23 -12.56
CA GLU A 125 -8.42 12.71 -13.90
C GLU A 125 -7.11 12.38 -14.63
N LEU A 126 -7.17 11.39 -15.54
CA LEU A 126 -6.06 11.12 -16.45
C LEU A 126 -6.13 12.06 -17.64
N VAL A 127 -5.06 12.82 -17.86
CA VAL A 127 -4.94 13.76 -18.96
C VAL A 127 -3.62 13.55 -19.71
N LYS A 128 -3.47 14.11 -20.90
CA LYS A 128 -2.18 14.17 -21.60
C LYS A 128 -1.49 15.50 -21.37
N ASP A 129 -0.22 15.42 -21.01
CA ASP A 129 0.70 16.57 -21.02
C ASP A 129 1.98 16.17 -21.76
N GLY A 130 2.35 16.91 -22.81
CA GLY A 130 3.50 16.57 -23.64
C GLY A 130 3.43 15.17 -24.30
N GLY A 131 2.21 14.66 -24.55
CA GLY A 131 2.01 13.32 -25.13
C GLY A 131 2.01 12.16 -24.13
N VAL A 132 2.39 12.40 -22.87
CA VAL A 132 2.41 11.39 -21.78
C VAL A 132 1.11 11.49 -20.97
N THR A 133 0.53 10.35 -20.61
CA THR A 133 -0.62 10.33 -19.69
C THR A 133 -0.13 10.55 -18.26
N ILE A 134 -0.81 11.45 -17.55
CA ILE A 134 -0.49 11.84 -16.17
C ILE A 134 -1.79 12.02 -15.37
N VAL A 135 -1.71 12.11 -14.05
CA VAL A 135 -2.84 12.47 -13.21
C VAL A 135 -2.87 13.97 -13.03
N LYS A 136 -3.99 14.62 -13.36
CA LYS A 136 -4.29 15.99 -12.99
C LYS A 136 -5.19 16.02 -11.77
N ALA A 137 -4.82 16.80 -10.77
CA ALA A 137 -5.58 17.07 -9.57
C ALA A 137 -6.05 18.52 -9.56
N VAL A 138 -7.33 18.74 -9.30
CA VAL A 138 -7.91 20.10 -9.13
C VAL A 138 -8.61 20.15 -7.78
N SER A 139 -8.09 20.96 -6.89
CA SER A 139 -8.62 21.19 -5.56
C SER A 139 -9.20 22.60 -5.46
N GLU A 140 -10.44 22.73 -4.94
CA GLU A 140 -11.15 24.00 -4.77
C GLU A 140 -11.83 23.99 -3.41
N ALA A 141 -11.18 24.55 -2.38
CA ALA A 141 -11.63 24.46 -0.99
C ALA A 141 -12.06 23.02 -0.63
N SER A 142 -11.23 22.03 -1.00
CA SER A 142 -11.55 20.61 -0.94
C SER A 142 -10.33 19.81 -0.52
N ALA A 143 -10.54 18.57 -0.04
CA ALA A 143 -9.46 17.63 0.20
C ALA A 143 -9.89 16.19 -0.09
N SER A 144 -9.09 15.51 -0.83
CA SER A 144 -9.07 14.07 -1.01
C SER A 144 -7.77 13.65 -1.69
N GLY A 145 -7.53 12.36 -1.78
CA GLY A 145 -6.36 11.82 -2.47
C GLY A 145 -6.71 10.59 -3.30
N LEU A 146 -5.68 10.02 -3.87
CA LEU A 146 -5.68 8.69 -4.42
C LEU A 146 -4.65 7.86 -3.63
N ILE A 147 -5.02 6.65 -3.22
CA ILE A 147 -4.17 5.75 -2.45
C ILE A 147 -4.05 4.40 -3.13
N LYS A 148 -2.85 3.83 -3.12
CA LYS A 148 -2.58 2.46 -3.58
C LYS A 148 -1.92 1.66 -2.45
N PRO A 149 -2.55 0.59 -1.95
CA PRO A 149 -1.91 -0.36 -1.06
C PRO A 149 -0.74 -1.06 -1.76
N VAL A 150 0.38 -1.19 -1.06
CA VAL A 150 1.59 -1.88 -1.52
C VAL A 150 2.23 -2.62 -0.36
N VAL A 151 3.19 -3.50 -0.64
CA VAL A 151 4.05 -4.10 0.38
C VAL A 151 5.48 -4.00 -0.12
N ILE A 152 6.25 -3.05 0.42
CA ILE A 152 7.62 -2.75 -0.03
C ILE A 152 8.54 -2.66 1.19
N ASP A 153 9.66 -3.38 1.14
CA ASP A 153 10.72 -3.26 2.15
C ASP A 153 11.59 -2.03 1.81
N PRO A 154 11.59 -0.97 2.64
CA PRO A 154 12.40 0.22 2.40
C PRO A 154 13.91 -0.04 2.53
N LYS A 155 14.34 -1.18 3.12
CA LYS A 155 15.75 -1.60 3.14
C LYS A 155 16.19 -2.15 1.79
N GLU A 156 15.29 -2.84 1.10
CA GLU A 156 15.54 -3.39 -0.23
C GLU A 156 15.33 -2.35 -1.33
N TYR A 157 14.31 -1.52 -1.18
CA TYR A 157 13.93 -0.47 -2.13
C TYR A 157 13.93 0.91 -1.46
N PRO A 158 15.10 1.43 -1.10
CA PRO A 158 15.19 2.69 -0.34
C PRO A 158 14.91 3.93 -1.18
N ILE A 159 14.97 3.85 -2.50
CA ILE A 159 14.85 5.02 -3.37
C ILE A 159 13.45 5.09 -3.96
N VAL A 160 12.74 6.20 -3.73
CA VAL A 160 11.52 6.55 -4.45
C VAL A 160 11.83 7.66 -5.46
N ARG A 161 11.28 7.50 -6.67
CA ARG A 161 11.30 8.54 -7.70
C ARG A 161 9.88 8.82 -8.15
N TRP A 162 9.59 10.11 -8.36
CA TRP A 162 8.34 10.57 -8.95
C TRP A 162 8.59 11.88 -9.70
N ARG A 163 7.59 12.31 -10.44
CA ARG A 163 7.60 13.66 -10.99
C ARG A 163 6.26 14.32 -10.76
N TRP A 164 6.29 15.62 -10.58
CA TRP A 164 5.10 16.43 -10.40
C TRP A 164 5.27 17.82 -10.98
N LYS A 165 4.15 18.51 -11.11
CA LYS A 165 4.07 19.91 -11.52
C LYS A 165 2.90 20.54 -10.79
N ILE A 166 3.00 21.82 -10.42
CA ILE A 166 1.90 22.63 -9.90
C ILE A 166 1.72 23.85 -10.77
N ASP A 167 0.47 24.32 -10.93
CA ASP A 167 0.18 25.55 -11.65
C ASP A 167 0.25 26.79 -10.76
N ASN A 168 0.05 26.60 -9.44
CA ASN A 168 0.07 27.69 -8.47
C ASN A 168 0.44 27.21 -7.06
N LEU A 169 0.94 28.14 -6.24
CA LEU A 169 1.09 27.96 -4.78
C LEU A 169 -0.16 28.43 -4.05
N LEU A 170 -0.28 28.01 -2.80
CA LEU A 170 -1.30 28.47 -1.85
C LEU A 170 -0.71 29.58 -0.96
N GLN A 171 -1.30 30.74 -0.99
CA GLN A 171 -0.76 31.92 -0.31
C GLN A 171 -0.84 31.79 1.22
N ARG A 172 -1.84 31.06 1.73
CA ARG A 172 -2.08 30.85 3.17
C ARG A 172 -1.56 29.52 3.69
N SER A 173 -0.90 28.73 2.85
CA SER A 173 -0.22 27.50 3.27
C SER A 173 0.84 27.79 4.31
N ASP A 174 0.84 26.99 5.39
CA ASP A 174 1.84 27.08 6.46
C ASP A 174 1.96 25.72 7.14
N VAL A 175 3.10 25.06 6.97
CA VAL A 175 3.36 23.73 7.49
C VAL A 175 3.30 23.64 9.03
N ALA A 176 3.42 24.75 9.74
CA ALA A 176 3.38 24.82 11.19
C ALA A 176 1.98 25.00 11.77
N LEU A 177 1.00 25.38 10.94
CA LEU A 177 -0.34 25.78 11.39
C LEU A 177 -1.41 24.82 10.83
N LYS A 178 -2.39 24.45 11.67
CA LYS A 178 -3.53 23.63 11.23
C LYS A 178 -4.37 24.30 10.15
N GLU A 179 -4.56 25.59 10.28
CA GLU A 179 -5.31 26.42 9.32
C GLU A 179 -4.60 26.58 7.99
N GLY A 180 -3.29 26.29 7.96
CA GLY A 180 -2.44 26.34 6.77
C GLY A 180 -1.97 24.97 6.28
N ASP A 181 -2.49 23.85 6.83
CA ASP A 181 -2.07 22.49 6.43
C ASP A 181 -2.71 22.07 5.10
N ASP A 182 -2.52 22.89 4.08
CA ASP A 182 -2.89 22.66 2.69
C ASP A 182 -1.68 22.79 1.79
N PHE A 183 -1.53 21.88 0.83
CA PHE A 183 -0.42 21.92 -0.13
C PHE A 183 -0.91 21.55 -1.53
N PRO A 184 -0.41 22.25 -2.56
CA PRO A 184 -0.83 21.98 -3.93
C PRO A 184 -0.46 20.56 -4.39
N ALA A 185 0.65 20.01 -3.90
CA ALA A 185 1.08 18.66 -4.21
C ALA A 185 1.70 17.96 -2.99
N ARG A 186 1.25 16.74 -2.74
CA ARG A 186 1.74 15.85 -1.69
C ARG A 186 1.95 14.43 -2.23
N LEU A 187 3.04 13.79 -1.81
CA LEU A 187 3.25 12.35 -1.93
C LEU A 187 3.41 11.75 -0.53
N TYR A 188 2.48 10.89 -0.16
CA TYR A 188 2.54 10.13 1.09
C TYR A 188 3.15 8.76 0.86
N ILE A 189 4.10 8.40 1.71
CA ILE A 189 4.59 7.03 1.90
C ILE A 189 4.17 6.63 3.31
N THR A 190 3.32 5.61 3.40
CA THR A 190 2.78 5.14 4.67
C THR A 190 3.41 3.81 5.06
N PHE A 191 3.55 3.59 6.35
CA PHE A 191 4.27 2.45 6.90
C PHE A 191 3.36 1.58 7.76
N GLU A 192 3.72 0.30 7.87
CA GLU A 192 3.04 -0.63 8.75
C GLU A 192 3.11 -0.18 10.20
N TYR A 193 2.06 -0.50 10.93
CA TYR A 193 1.97 -0.26 12.35
C TYR A 193 2.08 -1.58 13.11
N ASP A 194 3.09 -1.66 13.95
CA ASP A 194 3.21 -2.76 14.91
C ASP A 194 2.72 -2.28 16.28
N PRO A 195 1.50 -2.67 16.70
CA PRO A 195 0.96 -2.23 17.98
C PRO A 195 1.82 -2.68 19.17
N ASP A 196 2.63 -3.73 19.03
CA ASP A 196 3.43 -4.25 20.12
C ASP A 196 4.73 -3.47 20.34
N LYS A 197 5.16 -2.74 19.33
CA LYS A 197 6.36 -1.87 19.38
C LYS A 197 6.09 -0.44 19.84
N VAL A 198 4.84 -0.01 19.96
CA VAL A 198 4.51 1.36 20.35
C VAL A 198 4.04 1.46 21.79
N SER A 199 4.33 2.60 22.44
CA SER A 199 3.91 2.87 23.81
C SER A 199 2.37 2.93 23.92
N PHE A 200 1.85 2.63 25.11
CA PHE A 200 0.41 2.69 25.37
C PHE A 200 -0.20 4.08 25.06
N ALA A 201 0.53 5.16 25.35
CA ALA A 201 0.11 6.51 25.04
C ALA A 201 -0.04 6.74 23.52
N LYS A 202 0.92 6.25 22.71
CA LYS A 202 0.82 6.30 21.24
C LYS A 202 -0.37 5.46 20.74
N LYS A 203 -0.61 4.26 21.31
CA LYS A 203 -1.79 3.44 20.98
C LYS A 203 -3.11 4.18 21.23
N LEU A 204 -3.22 4.91 22.33
CA LEU A 204 -4.43 5.65 22.67
C LEU A 204 -4.64 6.84 21.72
N LYS A 205 -3.59 7.61 21.43
CA LYS A 205 -3.63 8.70 20.45
C LYS A 205 -4.05 8.20 19.06
N PHE A 206 -3.53 7.06 18.66
CA PHE A 206 -3.88 6.45 17.38
C PHE A 206 -5.37 6.07 17.31
N LYS A 207 -5.90 5.36 18.32
CA LYS A 207 -7.33 5.02 18.38
C LYS A 207 -8.21 6.26 18.33
N ALA A 208 -7.82 7.34 19.01
CA ALA A 208 -8.51 8.61 18.96
C ALA A 208 -8.48 9.24 17.56
N GLY A 209 -7.32 9.18 16.87
CA GLY A 209 -7.18 9.64 15.49
C GLY A 209 -8.05 8.84 14.51
N GLN A 210 -8.04 7.51 14.60
CA GLN A 210 -8.92 6.65 13.80
C GLN A 210 -10.41 6.95 14.01
N ALA A 211 -10.83 7.19 15.25
CA ALA A 211 -12.22 7.53 15.55
C ALA A 211 -12.64 8.88 14.94
N LEU A 212 -11.72 9.83 14.82
CA LEU A 212 -12.00 11.17 14.30
C LEU A 212 -11.89 11.25 12.77
N PHE A 213 -10.93 10.56 12.18
CA PHE A 213 -10.55 10.75 10.78
C PHE A 213 -10.72 9.47 9.91
N GLY A 214 -11.06 8.31 10.51
CA GLY A 214 -11.19 7.03 9.82
C GLY A 214 -9.86 6.26 9.79
N ASP A 215 -9.72 5.32 8.84
CA ASP A 215 -8.51 4.50 8.69
C ASP A 215 -7.36 5.35 8.11
N ILE A 216 -6.74 6.15 8.97
CA ILE A 216 -5.55 6.93 8.61
C ILE A 216 -4.31 6.08 8.87
N PRO A 217 -3.32 6.11 7.97
CA PRO A 217 -2.00 5.51 8.21
C PRO A 217 -1.36 6.07 9.47
N ILE A 218 -0.71 5.22 10.25
CA ILE A 218 -0.19 5.56 11.58
C ILE A 218 1.17 6.22 11.54
N ALA A 219 1.97 5.89 10.54
CA ALA A 219 3.25 6.54 10.28
C ALA A 219 3.33 6.88 8.80
N ALA A 220 3.65 8.12 8.50
CA ALA A 220 3.78 8.57 7.13
C ALA A 220 4.92 9.58 6.99
N LEU A 221 5.71 9.43 5.94
CA LEU A 221 6.46 10.53 5.34
C LEU A 221 5.55 11.20 4.31
N ASN A 222 5.40 12.49 4.41
CA ASN A 222 4.60 13.30 3.50
C ASN A 222 5.53 14.29 2.80
N TYR A 223 5.94 13.97 1.58
CA TYR A 223 6.70 14.87 0.73
C TYR A 223 5.77 15.94 0.17
N ILE A 224 6.13 17.22 0.35
CA ILE A 224 5.28 18.35 0.00
C ILE A 224 6.01 19.39 -0.83
N TRP A 225 5.22 20.09 -1.66
CA TRP A 225 5.59 21.36 -2.25
C TRP A 225 5.04 22.49 -1.36
N GLU A 226 5.92 23.22 -0.70
CA GLU A 226 5.57 24.22 0.29
C GLU A 226 5.77 25.64 -0.25
N THR A 227 5.22 26.65 0.40
CA THR A 227 5.25 28.04 -0.12
C THR A 227 6.51 28.79 0.30
N LYS A 228 6.99 28.62 1.55
CA LYS A 228 8.05 29.47 2.15
C LYS A 228 9.09 28.72 2.97
N THR A 229 8.76 27.53 3.48
CA THR A 229 9.68 26.75 4.31
C THR A 229 10.80 26.15 3.46
N PRO A 230 12.06 26.25 3.88
CA PRO A 230 13.21 25.80 3.08
C PRO A 230 13.15 24.30 2.73
N VAL A 231 13.55 23.96 1.51
CA VAL A 231 13.75 22.58 1.06
C VAL A 231 14.71 21.83 1.99
N GLY A 232 14.40 20.56 2.27
CA GLY A 232 15.16 19.70 3.19
C GLY A 232 14.74 19.80 4.66
N THR A 233 13.82 20.72 5.00
CA THR A 233 13.22 20.81 6.33
C THR A 233 12.30 19.60 6.56
N ILE A 234 12.34 19.03 7.77
CA ILE A 234 11.43 17.99 8.23
C ILE A 234 10.75 18.51 9.49
N VAL A 235 9.41 18.51 9.49
CA VAL A 235 8.60 18.94 10.64
C VAL A 235 7.48 17.96 10.92
N GLU A 236 6.91 18.02 12.12
CA GLU A 236 5.70 17.27 12.44
C GLU A 236 4.49 17.85 11.70
N ASN A 237 3.55 17.00 11.29
CA ASN A 237 2.27 17.49 10.79
C ASN A 237 1.51 18.21 11.91
N ALA A 238 0.84 19.31 11.59
CA ALA A 238 0.15 20.16 12.56
C ALA A 238 -0.99 19.44 13.32
N TYR A 239 -1.52 18.33 12.79
CA TYR A 239 -2.59 17.54 13.41
C TYR A 239 -2.09 16.32 14.18
N THR A 240 -0.91 15.77 13.83
CA THR A 240 -0.43 14.50 14.36
C THR A 240 1.09 14.36 14.30
N ASP A 241 1.68 13.77 15.34
CA ASP A 241 3.08 13.40 15.41
C ASP A 241 3.43 12.12 14.61
N PHE A 242 2.41 11.41 14.10
CA PHE A 242 2.57 10.21 13.28
C PHE A 242 2.94 10.50 11.82
N ALA A 243 2.66 11.68 11.31
CA ALA A 243 3.05 12.11 9.99
C ALA A 243 4.17 13.16 10.08
N LYS A 244 5.20 13.01 9.28
CA LYS A 244 6.29 13.98 9.15
C LYS A 244 6.24 14.59 7.76
N MET A 245 6.22 15.91 7.74
CA MET A 245 6.24 16.71 6.51
C MET A 245 7.69 16.87 6.08
N VAL A 246 8.01 16.49 4.87
CA VAL A 246 9.34 16.63 4.25
C VAL A 246 9.22 17.60 3.08
N ILE A 247 9.77 18.79 3.25
CA ILE A 247 9.74 19.82 2.22
C ILE A 247 10.76 19.45 1.14
N VAL A 248 10.27 19.07 -0.06
CA VAL A 248 11.14 18.72 -1.20
C VAL A 248 11.17 19.82 -2.24
N GLU A 249 10.09 20.59 -2.37
CA GLU A 249 10.04 21.80 -3.17
C GLU A 249 9.44 22.96 -2.36
N SER A 250 9.87 24.20 -2.68
CA SER A 250 9.43 25.41 -1.99
C SER A 250 9.47 26.64 -2.89
N GLY A 251 8.46 27.49 -2.73
CA GLY A 251 8.39 28.78 -3.41
C GLY A 251 7.97 28.70 -4.88
N THR A 252 8.04 29.86 -5.55
CA THR A 252 7.44 30.06 -6.87
C THR A 252 8.35 29.73 -8.06
N GLN A 253 9.65 29.54 -7.83
CA GLN A 253 10.64 29.50 -8.91
C GLN A 253 10.41 28.37 -9.94
N LYS A 254 9.82 27.26 -9.51
CA LYS A 254 9.60 26.07 -10.34
C LYS A 254 8.12 25.83 -10.68
N VAL A 255 7.23 26.75 -10.29
CA VAL A 255 5.79 26.68 -10.62
C VAL A 255 5.62 26.62 -12.15
N GLY A 256 4.74 25.73 -12.63
CA GLY A 256 4.53 25.46 -14.05
C GLY A 256 5.55 24.52 -14.70
N MET A 257 6.58 24.10 -13.97
CA MET A 257 7.63 23.20 -14.48
C MET A 257 7.43 21.78 -13.95
N TRP A 258 7.71 20.79 -14.78
CA TRP A 258 7.85 19.41 -14.33
C TRP A 258 9.15 19.25 -13.54
N ILE A 259 9.03 18.72 -12.32
CA ILE A 259 10.15 18.43 -11.44
C ILE A 259 10.21 16.92 -11.22
N ASP A 260 11.39 16.38 -11.47
CA ASP A 260 11.71 14.98 -11.16
C ASP A 260 12.34 14.93 -9.76
N GLU A 261 11.73 14.18 -8.87
CA GLU A 261 12.16 14.01 -7.49
C GLU A 261 12.78 12.63 -7.27
N GLU A 262 13.80 12.59 -6.42
CA GLU A 262 14.40 11.37 -5.92
C GLU A 262 14.66 11.50 -4.42
N ARG A 263 14.15 10.54 -3.63
CA ARG A 263 14.35 10.53 -2.18
C ARG A 263 14.80 9.15 -1.71
N ASN A 264 15.69 9.14 -0.71
CA ASN A 264 16.01 7.93 0.04
C ASN A 264 15.06 7.83 1.23
N ILE A 265 13.98 7.04 1.08
CA ILE A 265 12.92 6.88 2.08
C ILE A 265 13.45 6.30 3.39
N TYR A 266 14.40 5.38 3.30
CA TYR A 266 14.99 4.75 4.47
C TYR A 266 15.71 5.79 5.35
N GLU A 267 16.53 6.64 4.73
CA GLU A 267 17.25 7.69 5.46
C GLU A 267 16.31 8.82 5.91
N ASP A 268 15.32 9.19 5.08
CA ASP A 268 14.33 10.20 5.47
C ASP A 268 13.49 9.74 6.67
N TYR A 269 13.09 8.46 6.70
CA TYR A 269 12.37 7.90 7.85
C TYR A 269 13.21 7.93 9.12
N LYS A 270 14.46 7.47 9.06
CA LYS A 270 15.38 7.51 10.21
C LYS A 270 15.60 8.92 10.72
N LYS A 271 15.77 9.88 9.81
CA LYS A 271 15.94 11.30 10.17
C LYS A 271 14.66 11.86 10.81
N ALA A 272 13.49 11.47 10.32
CA ALA A 272 12.20 12.00 10.77
C ALA A 272 11.69 11.38 12.07
N PHE A 273 11.92 10.08 12.30
CA PHE A 273 11.37 9.32 13.42
C PHE A 273 12.42 8.84 14.43
N GLY A 274 13.71 8.83 14.07
CA GLY A 274 14.80 8.37 14.93
C GLY A 274 14.89 6.84 15.06
N GLU A 275 14.19 6.08 14.21
CA GLU A 275 14.13 4.63 14.24
C GLU A 275 14.18 4.02 12.85
N GLU A 276 14.37 2.69 12.76
CA GLU A 276 14.36 1.96 11.50
C GLU A 276 12.94 1.92 10.90
N PRO A 277 12.78 2.15 9.57
CA PRO A 277 11.48 2.11 8.92
C PRO A 277 10.89 0.70 8.93
N PRO A 278 9.59 0.56 9.26
CA PRO A 278 8.81 -0.65 8.99
C PRO A 278 8.57 -0.83 7.48
N MET A 279 7.86 -1.91 7.12
CA MET A 279 7.39 -2.11 5.76
C MET A 279 6.49 -0.95 5.31
N ILE A 280 6.63 -0.53 4.06
CA ILE A 280 5.72 0.41 3.42
C ILE A 280 4.43 -0.35 3.09
N ASN A 281 3.28 0.20 3.48
CA ASN A 281 1.97 -0.43 3.28
C ASN A 281 1.07 0.30 2.28
N ALA A 282 1.32 1.58 1.99
CA ALA A 282 0.64 2.28 0.91
C ALA A 282 1.43 3.50 0.41
N VAL A 283 1.07 3.94 -0.79
CA VAL A 283 1.50 5.21 -1.38
C VAL A 283 0.25 6.01 -1.74
N ALA A 284 0.25 7.31 -1.46
CA ALA A 284 -0.86 8.17 -1.86
C ALA A 284 -0.37 9.50 -2.45
N ILE A 285 -1.15 10.04 -3.39
CA ILE A 285 -1.01 11.40 -3.88
C ILE A 285 -2.21 12.22 -3.38
N MET A 286 -1.97 13.48 -3.05
CA MET A 286 -3.01 14.37 -2.56
C MET A 286 -2.73 15.82 -2.95
N SER A 287 -3.81 16.55 -3.24
CA SER A 287 -3.85 18.01 -3.36
C SER A 287 -5.01 18.50 -2.54
N ASP A 288 -4.80 19.45 -1.66
CA ASP A 288 -5.81 19.92 -0.72
C ASP A 288 -5.76 21.44 -0.54
N THR A 289 -6.93 22.02 -0.26
CA THR A 289 -7.15 23.44 -0.10
C THR A 289 -8.33 23.71 0.84
N ASP A 290 -8.73 22.71 1.64
CA ASP A 290 -9.92 22.83 2.48
C ASP A 290 -9.70 23.67 3.73
N ASN A 291 -8.47 23.77 4.24
CA ASN A 291 -8.13 24.65 5.36
C ASN A 291 -8.04 26.12 4.90
N THR A 292 -7.27 26.39 3.86
CA THR A 292 -7.01 27.73 3.33
C THR A 292 -8.16 28.32 2.52
N LYS A 293 -9.09 27.46 2.02
CA LYS A 293 -10.19 27.83 1.11
C LYS A 293 -9.70 28.44 -0.22
N GLU A 294 -8.52 28.02 -0.64
CA GLU A 294 -7.93 28.43 -1.91
C GLU A 294 -8.20 27.40 -3.01
N GLN A 295 -7.50 27.50 -4.11
CA GLN A 295 -7.53 26.58 -5.24
C GLN A 295 -6.12 26.15 -5.59
N ALA A 296 -5.96 24.89 -6.00
CA ALA A 296 -4.70 24.35 -6.49
C ALA A 296 -4.94 23.43 -7.68
N THR A 297 -4.04 23.48 -8.64
CA THR A 297 -3.93 22.49 -9.71
C THR A 297 -2.55 21.88 -9.66
N ALA A 298 -2.50 20.55 -9.59
CA ALA A 298 -1.27 19.77 -9.61
C ALA A 298 -1.35 18.63 -10.62
N TYR A 299 -0.19 18.14 -11.01
CA TYR A 299 -0.04 17.04 -11.95
C TYR A 299 0.98 16.06 -11.39
N TYR A 300 0.66 14.75 -11.49
CA TYR A 300 1.52 13.69 -11.01
C TYR A 300 1.84 12.73 -12.16
N GLY A 301 3.13 12.49 -12.36
CA GLY A 301 3.65 11.46 -13.27
C GLY A 301 3.92 10.16 -12.53
N ASP A 302 4.63 9.25 -13.19
CA ASP A 302 4.89 7.91 -12.66
C ASP A 302 5.65 7.95 -11.32
N ILE A 303 5.36 6.95 -10.46
CA ILE A 303 5.97 6.76 -9.14
C ILE A 303 6.60 5.38 -9.11
N VAL A 304 7.91 5.32 -8.84
CA VAL A 304 8.66 4.07 -8.80
C VAL A 304 9.53 3.96 -7.57
N PHE A 305 9.73 2.74 -7.10
CA PHE A 305 10.70 2.41 -6.06
C PHE A 305 11.84 1.62 -6.66
N GLN A 306 13.06 1.88 -6.22
CA GLN A 306 14.26 1.27 -6.77
C GLN A 306 15.17 0.74 -5.67
N LYS A 307 15.84 -0.36 -5.96
CA LYS A 307 16.96 -0.84 -5.15
C LYS A 307 18.10 0.18 -5.17
N SER A 308 18.78 0.32 -4.05
CA SER A 308 20.07 1.01 -4.05
C SER A 308 21.05 0.22 -4.92
N VAL A 309 21.52 0.82 -5.99
CA VAL A 309 22.66 0.27 -6.73
C VAL A 309 23.87 0.47 -5.82
N LYS A 310 24.28 -0.58 -5.09
CA LYS A 310 25.59 -0.57 -4.45
C LYS A 310 26.60 -0.33 -5.56
N ALA A 311 27.29 0.81 -5.54
CA ALA A 311 28.44 1.02 -6.40
C ALA A 311 29.35 -0.19 -6.18
N SER A 312 29.49 -1.01 -7.21
CA SER A 312 30.48 -2.09 -7.21
C SER A 312 31.83 -1.42 -6.99
N SER A 313 32.37 -1.57 -5.80
CA SER A 313 33.76 -1.16 -5.52
C SER A 313 34.64 -2.00 -6.46
N ARG A 314 35.10 -1.35 -7.54
CA ARG A 314 36.18 -1.86 -8.38
C ARG A 314 37.51 -1.63 -7.70
#